data_832aed6e0e4a17318d1be3a11c471bfd
#
_entry.id   832aed6e0e4a17318d1be3a11c471bfd
#
_cell.length_a   1.000
_cell.length_b   1.000
_cell.length_c   1.000
_cell.angle_alpha   90.00
_cell.angle_beta   90.00
_cell.angle_gamma   90.00
#
_symmetry.space_group_name_H-M   'P 1'
#
loop_
_entity.id
_entity.type
_entity.pdbx_description
1 polymer ?
#
loop_
_entity_poly.entity_id
_entity_poly.type
_entity_poly.pdbx_seq_one_letter_code
_entity_poly.pdbx_strand_id
1 'polypeptide(L)'
;MNMRKDQPPKLSEQDSIQSLSIPLPASVSRLIQAGHLKEAEARIRFLLSGSDGAKDPFQKARLELELARLSQLPGEYPYSFCEALSLIHRQIPDFTEEEFAALEQEDRIDFIFLEGQKRYFRRFWETLTATDSALAKRADPQLVKETSSRNLFRNKTIQLLKEEGSLKYRIHLKAGLRIRDEFFEPGKEILVHLPVPKESAPTCNIRILNTGHRPAFLSPADAPARTIAFQETPAENDTFWVEYEYDSIVNYVEPNPDLVSDSLPDFDTGQQLPHIRFTPCLRVLTSQVVGRESNPLIRAGKIYEFITSQVTYSYMPEYFLLDDIAESCAVNRKGDCGVQALLFITMCRIAGIPARWQSGLSVTP
;
A
#
# COMPACT_ATOMS: atom_id res chain seq x y z
N MET A 1 -9.88 27.56 -44.10
CA MET A 1 -8.79 27.63 -43.07
C MET A 1 -9.32 26.95 -41.84
N ASN A 2 -9.08 25.63 -41.70
CA ASN A 2 -9.61 24.81 -40.62
C ASN A 2 -8.70 24.98 -39.40
N MET A 3 -9.15 25.74 -38.40
CA MET A 3 -8.52 25.73 -37.08
C MET A 3 -8.76 24.34 -36.47
N ARG A 4 -7.73 23.50 -36.46
CA ARG A 4 -7.70 22.34 -35.56
C ARG A 4 -7.77 22.88 -34.15
N LYS A 5 -8.84 22.56 -33.40
CA LYS A 5 -8.89 22.75 -31.96
C LYS A 5 -7.75 21.91 -31.40
N ASP A 6 -6.71 22.54 -30.93
CA ASP A 6 -5.65 21.88 -30.18
C ASP A 6 -6.29 21.21 -28.96
N GLN A 7 -6.43 19.89 -29.01
CA GLN A 7 -6.73 19.14 -27.82
C GLN A 7 -5.49 19.25 -26.90
N PRO A 8 -5.67 19.57 -25.61
CA PRO A 8 -4.56 19.62 -24.70
C PRO A 8 -3.84 18.25 -24.72
N PRO A 9 -2.51 18.23 -24.59
CA PRO A 9 -1.75 16.99 -24.60
C PRO A 9 -2.28 16.06 -23.52
N LYS A 10 -2.51 14.79 -23.85
CA LYS A 10 -2.83 13.74 -22.88
C LYS A 10 -1.64 13.65 -21.91
N LEU A 11 -1.91 13.80 -20.62
CA LEU A 11 -0.91 13.56 -19.58
C LEU A 11 -0.43 12.10 -19.66
N SER A 12 0.84 11.85 -19.34
CA SER A 12 1.34 10.52 -19.13
C SER A 12 0.65 9.88 -17.90
N GLU A 13 0.67 8.55 -17.80
CA GLU A 13 0.13 7.87 -16.61
C GLU A 13 0.81 8.34 -15.31
N GLN A 14 2.11 8.59 -15.37
CA GLN A 14 2.88 9.12 -14.25
C GLN A 14 2.42 10.53 -13.85
N ASP A 15 2.18 11.41 -14.82
CA ASP A 15 1.67 12.76 -14.55
C ASP A 15 0.24 12.71 -13.98
N SER A 16 -0.58 11.78 -14.46
CA SER A 16 -1.93 11.57 -13.93
C SER A 16 -1.92 11.17 -12.45
N ILE A 17 -1.04 10.25 -12.04
CA ILE A 17 -0.88 9.86 -10.63
C ILE A 17 -0.34 11.03 -9.80
N GLN A 18 0.62 11.79 -10.32
CA GLN A 18 1.15 12.98 -9.62
C GLN A 18 0.09 14.05 -9.37
N SER A 19 -1.00 14.07 -10.16
CA SER A 19 -2.11 14.99 -9.95
C SER A 19 -2.80 14.81 -8.60
N LEU A 20 -2.67 13.65 -7.92
CA LEU A 20 -3.13 13.43 -6.54
C LEU A 20 -2.49 14.41 -5.54
N SER A 21 -1.30 14.94 -5.83
CA SER A 21 -0.65 15.94 -5.00
C SER A 21 -1.24 17.35 -5.12
N ILE A 22 -2.11 17.57 -6.12
CA ILE A 22 -2.76 18.86 -6.36
C ILE A 22 -3.99 18.95 -5.46
N PRO A 23 -4.15 20.05 -4.69
CA PRO A 23 -5.32 20.20 -3.83
C PRO A 23 -6.60 20.31 -4.67
N LEU A 24 -7.65 19.66 -4.17
CA LEU A 24 -9.00 19.81 -4.73
C LEU A 24 -9.52 21.25 -4.50
N PRO A 25 -10.37 21.76 -5.41
CA PRO A 25 -11.10 23.00 -5.14
C PRO A 25 -11.85 22.90 -3.81
N ALA A 26 -11.81 23.95 -3.00
CA ALA A 26 -12.41 23.97 -1.67
C ALA A 26 -13.93 23.65 -1.68
N SER A 27 -14.63 23.95 -2.78
CA SER A 27 -16.04 23.59 -2.97
C SER A 27 -16.27 22.08 -3.12
N VAL A 28 -15.30 21.33 -3.63
CA VAL A 28 -15.34 19.88 -3.77
C VAL A 28 -14.87 19.22 -2.47
N SER A 29 -13.73 19.66 -1.94
CA SER A 29 -13.12 19.11 -0.72
C SER A 29 -14.09 19.14 0.47
N ARG A 30 -14.82 20.27 0.67
CA ARG A 30 -15.82 20.38 1.77
C ARG A 30 -16.95 19.39 1.64
N LEU A 31 -17.44 19.13 0.43
CA LEU A 31 -18.52 18.16 0.19
C LEU A 31 -18.05 16.73 0.51
N ILE A 32 -16.83 16.39 0.08
CA ILE A 32 -16.25 15.07 0.39
C ILE A 32 -16.07 14.90 1.90
N GLN A 33 -15.49 15.90 2.57
CA GLN A 33 -15.28 15.87 4.02
C GLN A 33 -16.59 15.76 4.82
N ALA A 34 -17.67 16.32 4.27
CA ALA A 34 -19.02 16.21 4.86
C ALA A 34 -19.73 14.90 4.51
N GLY A 35 -19.14 14.03 3.66
CA GLY A 35 -19.73 12.78 3.20
C GLY A 35 -20.82 12.94 2.12
N HIS A 36 -20.94 14.13 1.51
CA HIS A 36 -21.90 14.43 0.44
C HIS A 36 -21.32 14.08 -0.93
N LEU A 37 -21.10 12.77 -1.19
CA LEU A 37 -20.39 12.33 -2.38
C LEU A 37 -21.12 12.62 -3.68
N LYS A 38 -22.45 12.50 -3.70
CA LYS A 38 -23.25 12.81 -4.89
C LYS A 38 -23.17 14.28 -5.28
N GLU A 39 -23.19 15.18 -4.29
CA GLU A 39 -23.03 16.60 -4.52
C GLU A 39 -21.60 16.94 -4.94
N ALA A 40 -20.60 16.27 -4.36
CA ALA A 40 -19.21 16.39 -4.77
C ALA A 40 -18.99 15.95 -6.22
N GLU A 41 -19.57 14.81 -6.61
CA GLU A 41 -19.53 14.31 -8.00
C GLU A 41 -20.20 15.31 -8.97
N ALA A 42 -21.40 15.80 -8.63
CA ALA A 42 -22.10 16.79 -9.45
C ALA A 42 -21.27 18.09 -9.58
N ARG A 43 -20.62 18.53 -8.49
CA ARG A 43 -19.75 19.70 -8.50
C ARG A 43 -18.52 19.50 -9.38
N ILE A 44 -17.87 18.33 -9.32
CA ILE A 44 -16.73 17.99 -10.17
C ILE A 44 -17.14 17.98 -11.64
N ARG A 45 -18.26 17.31 -12.00
CA ARG A 45 -18.77 17.28 -13.38
C ARG A 45 -19.08 18.68 -13.90
N PHE A 46 -19.64 19.55 -13.07
CA PHE A 46 -19.86 20.95 -13.41
C PHE A 46 -18.53 21.68 -13.72
N LEU A 47 -17.52 21.50 -12.88
CA LEU A 47 -16.19 22.10 -13.07
C LEU A 47 -15.51 21.59 -14.36
N LEU A 48 -15.67 20.31 -14.67
CA LEU A 48 -15.11 19.70 -15.89
C LEU A 48 -15.83 20.16 -17.17
N SER A 49 -17.12 20.52 -17.11
CA SER A 49 -17.93 20.97 -18.25
C SER A 49 -17.80 22.46 -18.58
N GLY A 50 -17.30 23.28 -17.63
CA GLY A 50 -17.20 24.72 -17.76
C GLY A 50 -15.98 25.16 -18.59
N SER A 51 -16.14 26.24 -19.37
CA SER A 51 -15.08 26.83 -20.20
C SER A 51 -13.87 27.36 -19.41
N ASP A 52 -14.05 27.65 -18.11
CA ASP A 52 -13.00 28.19 -17.21
C ASP A 52 -12.40 27.17 -16.25
N GLY A 53 -13.05 26.00 -16.05
CA GLY A 53 -12.65 25.02 -15.03
C GLY A 53 -11.57 24.03 -15.44
N ALA A 54 -11.22 23.94 -16.72
CA ALA A 54 -10.34 22.89 -17.23
C ALA A 54 -9.16 23.44 -18.08
N LYS A 55 -8.72 24.67 -17.81
CA LYS A 55 -7.56 25.25 -18.54
C LYS A 55 -6.24 24.60 -18.10
N ASP A 56 -6.14 24.18 -16.84
CA ASP A 56 -4.99 23.46 -16.32
C ASP A 56 -5.20 21.95 -16.49
N PRO A 57 -4.38 21.27 -17.33
CA PRO A 57 -4.51 19.83 -17.57
C PRO A 57 -4.31 18.99 -16.29
N PHE A 58 -3.47 19.44 -15.36
CA PHE A 58 -3.25 18.74 -14.10
C PHE A 58 -4.46 18.86 -13.17
N GLN A 59 -5.09 20.04 -13.06
CA GLN A 59 -6.32 20.22 -12.30
C GLN A 59 -7.47 19.38 -12.88
N LYS A 60 -7.54 19.29 -14.22
CA LYS A 60 -8.51 18.42 -14.90
C LYS A 60 -8.28 16.95 -14.55
N ALA A 61 -7.03 16.48 -14.67
CA ALA A 61 -6.67 15.11 -14.29
C ALA A 61 -6.97 14.82 -12.82
N ARG A 62 -6.71 15.77 -11.91
CA ARG A 62 -7.05 15.65 -10.49
C ARG A 62 -8.56 15.47 -10.26
N LEU A 63 -9.39 16.22 -10.97
CA LEU A 63 -10.85 16.11 -10.87
C LEU A 63 -11.38 14.81 -11.47
N GLU A 64 -10.86 14.38 -12.62
CA GLU A 64 -11.22 13.10 -13.24
C GLU A 64 -10.83 11.92 -12.34
N LEU A 65 -9.64 11.98 -11.75
CA LEU A 65 -9.17 10.98 -10.79
C LEU A 65 -10.06 10.93 -9.54
N GLU A 66 -10.52 12.09 -9.06
CA GLU A 66 -11.41 12.15 -7.91
C GLU A 66 -12.77 11.51 -8.17
N LEU A 67 -13.32 11.63 -9.38
CA LEU A 67 -14.54 10.89 -9.76
C LEU A 67 -14.35 9.38 -9.63
N ALA A 68 -13.21 8.86 -10.09
CA ALA A 68 -12.89 7.44 -9.95
C ALA A 68 -12.76 7.03 -8.47
N ARG A 69 -12.14 7.86 -7.63
CA ARG A 69 -12.01 7.63 -6.18
C ARG A 69 -13.39 7.62 -5.49
N LEU A 70 -14.21 8.62 -5.74
CA LEU A 70 -15.57 8.71 -5.17
C LEU A 70 -16.43 7.50 -5.54
N SER A 71 -16.30 6.98 -6.76
CA SER A 71 -17.05 5.79 -7.20
C SER A 71 -16.65 4.51 -6.47
N GLN A 72 -15.43 4.43 -5.91
CA GLN A 72 -14.94 3.25 -5.17
C GLN A 72 -15.31 3.26 -3.68
N LEU A 73 -15.49 4.44 -3.08
CA LEU A 73 -15.75 4.58 -1.64
C LEU A 73 -16.92 3.72 -1.13
N PRO A 74 -18.08 3.63 -1.80
CA PRO A 74 -19.15 2.74 -1.34
C PRO A 74 -18.78 1.26 -1.30
N GLY A 75 -17.89 0.82 -2.18
CA GLY A 75 -17.36 -0.54 -2.19
C GLY A 75 -16.38 -0.83 -1.05
N GLU A 76 -15.64 0.19 -0.62
CA GLU A 76 -14.73 0.08 0.53
C GLU A 76 -15.48 0.18 1.87
N TYR A 77 -16.63 0.88 1.93
CA TYR A 77 -17.44 1.07 3.12
C TYR A 77 -18.88 0.60 2.88
N PRO A 78 -19.09 -0.72 2.61
CA PRO A 78 -20.38 -1.23 2.20
C PRO A 78 -21.40 -1.37 3.33
N TYR A 79 -20.94 -1.57 4.58
CA TYR A 79 -21.81 -2.03 5.66
C TYR A 79 -22.49 -0.88 6.41
N SER A 80 -23.80 -1.00 6.61
CA SER A 80 -24.54 -0.31 7.66
C SER A 80 -24.22 -0.94 9.02
N PHE A 81 -24.68 -0.33 10.12
CA PHE A 81 -24.53 -0.89 11.47
C PHE A 81 -25.11 -2.31 11.57
N CYS A 82 -26.34 -2.51 11.08
CA CYS A 82 -27.00 -3.82 11.15
C CYS A 82 -26.25 -4.89 10.33
N GLU A 83 -25.70 -4.53 9.16
CA GLU A 83 -24.92 -5.43 8.32
C GLU A 83 -23.57 -5.78 8.95
N ALA A 84 -22.89 -4.78 9.54
CA ALA A 84 -21.64 -4.99 10.25
C ALA A 84 -21.82 -5.89 11.48
N LEU A 85 -22.85 -5.64 12.28
CA LEU A 85 -23.20 -6.47 13.45
C LEU A 85 -23.58 -7.90 13.01
N SER A 86 -24.38 -8.03 11.95
CA SER A 86 -24.77 -9.35 11.40
C SER A 86 -23.56 -10.14 10.89
N LEU A 87 -22.52 -9.48 10.38
CA LEU A 87 -21.28 -10.11 9.97
C LEU A 87 -20.56 -10.72 11.17
N ILE A 88 -20.49 -10.00 12.30
CA ILE A 88 -19.90 -10.50 13.54
C ILE A 88 -20.72 -11.66 14.11
N HIS A 89 -22.05 -11.56 14.14
CA HIS A 89 -22.94 -12.59 14.67
C HIS A 89 -22.82 -13.94 13.98
N ARG A 90 -22.39 -13.98 12.73
CA ARG A 90 -22.12 -15.28 12.03
C ARG A 90 -21.01 -16.09 12.68
N GLN A 91 -20.10 -15.43 13.37
CA GLN A 91 -18.93 -16.07 14.00
C GLN A 91 -19.01 -16.00 15.54
N ILE A 92 -19.62 -14.95 16.10
CA ILE A 92 -19.82 -14.75 17.54
C ILE A 92 -21.29 -14.43 17.77
N PRO A 93 -22.18 -15.44 17.91
CA PRO A 93 -23.63 -15.22 18.03
C PRO A 93 -24.07 -14.42 19.24
N ASP A 94 -23.27 -14.41 20.32
CA ASP A 94 -23.52 -13.71 21.59
C ASP A 94 -22.87 -12.32 21.66
N PHE A 95 -22.29 -11.83 20.55
CA PHE A 95 -21.70 -10.49 20.50
C PHE A 95 -22.78 -9.42 20.62
N THR A 96 -22.58 -8.40 21.49
CA THR A 96 -23.62 -7.41 21.78
C THR A 96 -23.41 -6.07 21.05
N GLU A 97 -24.46 -5.25 20.98
CA GLU A 97 -24.38 -3.89 20.44
C GLU A 97 -23.50 -2.99 21.33
N GLU A 98 -23.48 -3.24 22.65
CA GLU A 98 -22.61 -2.53 23.59
C GLU A 98 -21.12 -2.84 23.35
N GLU A 99 -20.78 -4.11 23.04
CA GLU A 99 -19.42 -4.49 22.63
C GLU A 99 -19.02 -3.77 21.33
N PHE A 100 -19.94 -3.71 20.34
CA PHE A 100 -19.70 -2.98 19.11
C PHE A 100 -19.45 -1.48 19.36
N ALA A 101 -20.28 -0.86 20.16
CA ALA A 101 -20.15 0.56 20.51
C ALA A 101 -18.85 0.86 21.27
N ALA A 102 -18.40 -0.05 22.15
CA ALA A 102 -17.14 0.09 22.84
C ALA A 102 -15.95 0.05 21.89
N LEU A 103 -15.93 -0.92 20.93
CA LEU A 103 -14.89 -1.00 19.91
C LEU A 103 -14.87 0.23 18.99
N GLU A 104 -16.03 0.80 18.69
CA GLU A 104 -16.15 2.02 17.91
C GLU A 104 -15.60 3.24 18.69
N GLN A 105 -15.91 3.36 19.98
CA GLN A 105 -15.40 4.42 20.85
C GLN A 105 -13.90 4.33 21.07
N GLU A 106 -13.33 3.12 21.06
CA GLU A 106 -11.89 2.86 21.10
C GLU A 106 -11.19 3.09 19.76
N ASP A 107 -11.92 3.58 18.73
CA ASP A 107 -11.42 3.78 17.37
C ASP A 107 -10.85 2.50 16.74
N ARG A 108 -11.44 1.34 17.04
CA ARG A 108 -11.01 0.03 16.52
C ARG A 108 -11.81 -0.44 15.32
N ILE A 109 -12.94 0.21 15.01
CA ILE A 109 -13.78 -0.03 13.86
C ILE A 109 -13.78 1.21 12.97
N ASP A 110 -13.22 1.09 11.78
CA ASP A 110 -13.19 2.19 10.83
C ASP A 110 -14.52 2.40 10.14
N PHE A 111 -14.96 3.64 10.06
CA PHE A 111 -16.18 4.06 9.38
C PHE A 111 -16.01 5.43 8.74
N ILE A 112 -16.88 5.73 7.78
CA ILE A 112 -17.05 7.07 7.22
C ILE A 112 -18.54 7.41 7.15
N PHE A 113 -18.84 8.71 6.97
CA PHE A 113 -20.19 9.13 6.64
C PHE A 113 -20.37 9.23 5.13
N LEU A 114 -21.35 8.51 4.59
CA LEU A 114 -21.75 8.57 3.20
C LEU A 114 -23.23 8.98 3.14
N GLU A 115 -23.51 10.13 2.52
CA GLU A 115 -24.87 10.70 2.40
C GLU A 115 -25.60 10.75 3.75
N GLY A 116 -24.90 11.18 4.80
CA GLY A 116 -25.43 11.28 6.16
C GLY A 116 -25.60 9.95 6.92
N GLN A 117 -25.21 8.84 6.30
CA GLN A 117 -25.27 7.52 6.94
C GLN A 117 -23.86 7.03 7.31
N LYS A 118 -23.72 6.48 8.51
CA LYS A 118 -22.47 5.81 8.91
C LYS A 118 -22.32 4.51 8.14
N ARG A 119 -21.15 4.32 7.53
CA ARG A 119 -20.81 3.13 6.74
C ARG A 119 -19.47 2.61 7.19
N TYR A 120 -19.39 1.30 7.43
CA TYR A 120 -18.21 0.64 8.00
C TYR A 120 -17.34 0.02 6.92
N PHE A 121 -16.04 0.04 7.20
CA PHE A 121 -15.00 -0.47 6.31
C PHE A 121 -15.20 -1.97 6.03
N ARG A 122 -15.03 -2.38 4.78
CA ARG A 122 -15.28 -3.77 4.35
C ARG A 122 -14.45 -4.82 5.08
N ARG A 123 -13.25 -4.45 5.58
CA ARG A 123 -12.32 -5.35 6.27
C ARG A 123 -12.15 -5.03 7.76
N PHE A 124 -13.11 -4.35 8.36
CA PHE A 124 -13.05 -4.02 9.78
C PHE A 124 -12.97 -5.28 10.66
N TRP A 125 -13.69 -6.35 10.26
CA TRP A 125 -13.72 -7.59 11.00
C TRP A 125 -12.39 -8.34 10.95
N GLU A 126 -11.76 -8.40 9.79
CA GLU A 126 -10.41 -8.95 9.65
C GLU A 126 -9.37 -8.14 10.43
N THR A 127 -9.51 -6.82 10.50
CA THR A 127 -8.67 -5.96 11.35
C THR A 127 -8.83 -6.35 12.81
N LEU A 128 -10.06 -6.46 13.31
CA LEU A 128 -10.33 -6.83 14.69
C LEU A 128 -9.77 -8.22 15.04
N THR A 129 -10.02 -9.21 14.22
CA THR A 129 -9.55 -10.59 14.48
C THR A 129 -8.02 -10.74 14.30
N ALA A 130 -7.39 -9.90 13.51
CA ALA A 130 -5.93 -9.88 13.37
C ALA A 130 -5.22 -9.20 14.55
N THR A 131 -5.88 -8.25 15.23
CA THR A 131 -5.28 -7.42 16.28
C THR A 131 -5.78 -7.74 17.68
N ASP A 132 -6.92 -8.43 17.83
CA ASP A 132 -7.49 -8.83 19.09
C ASP A 132 -7.56 -10.36 19.20
N SER A 133 -6.66 -10.92 20.00
CA SER A 133 -6.60 -12.37 20.21
C SER A 133 -7.82 -12.94 20.96
N ALA A 134 -8.51 -12.14 21.77
CA ALA A 134 -9.71 -12.56 22.47
C ALA A 134 -10.89 -12.67 21.50
N LEU A 135 -11.09 -11.66 20.64
CA LEU A 135 -12.08 -11.70 19.58
C LEU A 135 -11.80 -12.81 18.56
N ALA A 136 -10.53 -12.96 18.14
CA ALA A 136 -10.12 -14.04 17.24
C ALA A 136 -10.45 -15.42 17.81
N LYS A 137 -10.20 -15.64 19.11
CA LYS A 137 -10.49 -16.89 19.80
C LYS A 137 -11.99 -17.18 19.92
N ARG A 138 -12.81 -16.15 20.11
CA ARG A 138 -14.28 -16.27 20.12
C ARG A 138 -14.82 -16.61 18.75
N ALA A 139 -14.24 -15.95 17.71
CA ALA A 139 -14.68 -16.13 16.33
C ALA A 139 -14.29 -17.50 15.76
N ASP A 140 -13.02 -17.87 15.87
CA ASP A 140 -12.49 -19.14 15.39
C ASP A 140 -11.19 -19.52 16.15
N PRO A 141 -11.26 -20.55 17.02
CA PRO A 141 -10.07 -21.06 17.72
C PRO A 141 -8.93 -21.54 16.81
N GLN A 142 -9.21 -21.89 15.54
CA GLN A 142 -8.19 -22.31 14.58
C GLN A 142 -7.30 -21.14 14.15
N LEU A 143 -7.85 -19.92 13.97
CA LEU A 143 -7.09 -18.72 13.64
C LEU A 143 -5.98 -18.44 14.67
N VAL A 144 -6.29 -18.66 15.94
CA VAL A 144 -5.29 -18.48 17.03
C VAL A 144 -4.19 -19.54 16.94
N LYS A 145 -4.51 -20.78 16.62
CA LYS A 145 -3.51 -21.83 16.45
C LYS A 145 -2.58 -21.56 15.27
N GLU A 146 -3.12 -21.12 14.12
CA GLU A 146 -2.33 -20.77 12.95
C GLU A 146 -1.40 -19.59 13.24
N THR A 147 -1.91 -18.52 13.90
CA THR A 147 -1.10 -17.38 14.32
C THR A 147 -0.01 -17.80 15.30
N SER A 148 -0.33 -18.65 16.26
CA SER A 148 0.64 -19.19 17.21
C SER A 148 1.72 -20.02 16.50
N SER A 149 1.35 -20.86 15.54
CA SER A 149 2.29 -21.65 14.75
C SER A 149 3.24 -20.78 13.92
N ARG A 150 2.72 -19.73 13.28
CA ARG A 150 3.54 -18.72 12.56
C ARG A 150 4.51 -18.01 13.49
N ASN A 151 4.05 -17.62 14.68
CA ASN A 151 4.90 -16.96 15.67
C ASN A 151 6.01 -17.87 16.20
N LEU A 152 5.71 -19.14 16.45
CA LEU A 152 6.69 -20.15 16.85
C LEU A 152 7.73 -20.38 15.74
N PHE A 153 7.30 -20.51 14.49
CA PHE A 153 8.19 -20.65 13.35
C PHE A 153 9.12 -19.43 13.23
N ARG A 154 8.55 -18.20 13.29
CA ARG A 154 9.32 -16.96 13.25
C ARG A 154 10.35 -16.89 14.37
N ASN A 155 9.96 -17.18 15.60
CA ASN A 155 10.86 -17.11 16.76
C ASN A 155 12.00 -18.14 16.64
N LYS A 156 11.68 -19.36 16.19
CA LYS A 156 12.70 -20.38 15.90
C LYS A 156 13.67 -19.94 14.80
N THR A 157 13.16 -19.34 13.73
CA THR A 157 13.99 -18.82 12.63
C THR A 157 14.91 -17.71 13.11
N ILE A 158 14.41 -16.78 13.96
CA ILE A 158 15.23 -15.71 14.55
C ILE A 158 16.31 -16.29 15.46
N GLN A 159 15.98 -17.30 16.26
CA GLN A 159 16.94 -17.96 17.14
C GLN A 159 18.05 -18.63 16.32
N LEU A 160 17.69 -19.44 15.32
CA LEU A 160 18.64 -20.09 14.41
C LEU A 160 19.53 -19.06 13.69
N LEU A 161 18.94 -17.95 13.24
CA LEU A 161 19.69 -16.90 12.56
C LEU A 161 20.73 -16.25 13.50
N LYS A 162 20.42 -16.09 14.78
CA LYS A 162 21.36 -15.59 15.78
C LYS A 162 22.46 -16.58 16.13
N GLU A 163 22.13 -17.87 16.18
CA GLU A 163 23.07 -18.95 16.50
C GLU A 163 24.04 -19.24 15.35
N GLU A 164 23.52 -19.32 14.10
CA GLU A 164 24.27 -19.67 12.91
C GLU A 164 24.91 -18.45 12.22
N GLY A 165 24.48 -17.24 12.55
CA GLY A 165 24.92 -16.00 11.91
C GLY A 165 24.38 -15.77 10.51
N SER A 166 23.93 -16.82 9.82
CA SER A 166 23.38 -16.76 8.47
C SER A 166 22.46 -17.94 8.19
N LEU A 167 21.37 -17.67 7.47
CA LEU A 167 20.49 -18.72 6.96
C LEU A 167 20.39 -18.62 5.44
N LYS A 168 20.46 -19.76 4.77
CA LYS A 168 20.35 -19.86 3.31
C LYS A 168 19.21 -20.79 2.93
N TYR A 169 18.33 -20.30 2.06
CA TYR A 169 17.23 -21.08 1.48
C TYR A 169 17.32 -21.03 -0.04
N ARG A 170 17.04 -22.15 -0.70
CA ARG A 170 16.75 -22.17 -2.13
C ARG A 170 15.25 -22.09 -2.32
N ILE A 171 14.82 -21.08 -3.05
CA ILE A 171 13.40 -20.83 -3.34
C ILE A 171 13.16 -21.16 -4.80
N HIS A 172 12.19 -22.04 -5.06
CA HIS A 172 11.68 -22.36 -6.39
C HIS A 172 10.23 -21.91 -6.45
N LEU A 173 9.89 -21.09 -7.40
CA LEU A 173 8.58 -20.44 -7.52
C LEU A 173 8.10 -20.45 -8.97
N LYS A 174 6.80 -20.73 -9.12
CA LYS A 174 6.06 -20.50 -10.36
C LYS A 174 4.97 -19.47 -10.08
N ALA A 175 5.08 -18.31 -10.68
CA ALA A 175 4.12 -17.21 -10.56
C ALA A 175 3.38 -17.02 -11.88
N GLY A 176 2.07 -16.78 -11.81
CA GLY A 176 1.26 -16.55 -13.00
C GLY A 176 0.14 -15.55 -12.79
N LEU A 177 -0.31 -14.97 -13.88
CA LEU A 177 -1.42 -14.04 -13.98
C LEU A 177 -2.35 -14.46 -15.13
N ARG A 178 -3.65 -14.44 -14.88
CA ARG A 178 -4.69 -14.60 -15.90
C ARG A 178 -5.66 -13.44 -15.78
N ILE A 179 -6.10 -12.90 -16.91
CA ILE A 179 -7.14 -11.86 -16.93
C ILE A 179 -8.45 -12.52 -16.51
N ARG A 180 -9.24 -11.87 -15.66
CA ARG A 180 -10.57 -12.38 -15.33
C ARG A 180 -11.44 -12.40 -16.58
N ASP A 181 -12.24 -13.46 -16.76
CA ASP A 181 -12.96 -13.71 -18.01
C ASP A 181 -13.89 -12.54 -18.39
N GLU A 182 -14.47 -11.85 -17.40
CA GLU A 182 -15.33 -10.69 -17.62
C GLU A 182 -14.60 -9.45 -18.17
N PHE A 183 -13.26 -9.42 -18.11
CA PHE A 183 -12.44 -8.31 -18.64
C PHE A 183 -11.55 -8.73 -19.80
N PHE A 184 -11.61 -9.98 -20.22
CA PHE A 184 -10.83 -10.45 -21.35
C PHE A 184 -11.50 -10.04 -22.68
N GLU A 185 -10.75 -9.36 -23.54
CA GLU A 185 -11.16 -8.95 -24.89
C GLU A 185 -10.28 -9.68 -25.92
N PRO A 186 -10.81 -10.69 -26.65
CA PRO A 186 -10.04 -11.39 -27.67
C PRO A 186 -9.53 -10.44 -28.77
N GLY A 187 -8.27 -10.60 -29.17
CA GLY A 187 -7.66 -9.78 -30.22
C GLY A 187 -7.22 -8.38 -29.77
N LYS A 188 -7.35 -8.04 -28.49
CA LYS A 188 -6.80 -6.81 -27.92
C LYS A 188 -5.35 -7.03 -27.51
N GLU A 189 -4.49 -6.10 -27.89
CA GLU A 189 -3.09 -6.13 -27.44
C GLU A 189 -3.02 -5.93 -25.93
N ILE A 190 -2.27 -6.79 -25.24
CA ILE A 190 -2.02 -6.74 -23.80
C ILE A 190 -0.53 -6.76 -23.51
N LEU A 191 -0.13 -6.05 -22.46
CA LEU A 191 1.19 -6.05 -21.89
C LEU A 191 1.10 -6.56 -20.46
N VAL A 192 1.74 -7.70 -20.18
CA VAL A 192 1.73 -8.35 -18.88
C VAL A 192 3.13 -8.30 -18.28
N HIS A 193 3.25 -7.78 -17.07
CA HIS A 193 4.47 -7.77 -16.28
C HIS A 193 4.34 -8.72 -15.09
N LEU A 194 5.24 -9.68 -14.96
CA LEU A 194 5.37 -10.52 -13.78
C LEU A 194 6.64 -10.16 -13.02
N PRO A 195 6.59 -10.00 -11.69
CA PRO A 195 7.78 -9.71 -10.89
C PRO A 195 8.72 -10.92 -10.88
N VAL A 196 10.00 -10.64 -11.01
CA VAL A 196 11.08 -11.63 -10.84
C VAL A 196 12.12 -11.10 -9.86
N PRO A 197 12.88 -11.97 -9.18
CA PRO A 197 13.84 -11.52 -8.18
C PRO A 197 14.91 -10.60 -8.78
N LYS A 198 15.25 -9.56 -8.00
CA LYS A 198 16.40 -8.69 -8.28
C LYS A 198 17.66 -9.30 -7.69
N GLU A 199 18.77 -9.24 -8.41
CA GLU A 199 20.07 -9.63 -7.87
C GLU A 199 20.54 -8.62 -6.80
N SER A 200 20.92 -9.15 -5.64
CA SER A 200 21.39 -8.39 -4.48
C SER A 200 22.14 -9.33 -3.54
N ALA A 201 22.82 -8.78 -2.52
CA ALA A 201 23.53 -9.61 -1.54
C ALA A 201 22.66 -10.71 -0.89
N PRO A 202 21.41 -10.42 -0.46
CA PRO A 202 20.53 -11.46 0.09
C PRO A 202 19.80 -12.31 -0.96
N THR A 203 19.89 -11.99 -2.25
CA THR A 203 19.16 -12.69 -3.32
C THR A 203 20.09 -12.90 -4.52
N CYS A 204 20.57 -14.10 -4.68
CA CYS A 204 21.57 -14.44 -5.69
C CYS A 204 21.28 -15.78 -6.40
N ASN A 205 22.10 -16.13 -7.38
CA ASN A 205 21.96 -17.36 -8.17
C ASN A 205 20.57 -17.49 -8.82
N ILE A 206 20.05 -16.38 -9.32
CA ILE A 206 18.70 -16.32 -9.93
C ILE A 206 18.74 -17.00 -11.29
N ARG A 207 17.86 -17.96 -11.50
CA ARG A 207 17.68 -18.66 -12.77
C ARG A 207 16.22 -18.66 -13.17
N ILE A 208 15.92 -18.11 -14.36
CA ILE A 208 14.61 -18.31 -15.00
C ILE A 208 14.65 -19.70 -15.64
N LEU A 209 13.75 -20.57 -15.21
CA LEU A 209 13.71 -21.97 -15.63
C LEU A 209 12.81 -22.14 -16.85
N ASN A 210 11.61 -21.53 -16.80
CA ASN A 210 10.64 -21.68 -17.88
C ASN A 210 9.63 -20.53 -17.88
N THR A 211 8.90 -20.35 -18.99
CA THR A 211 7.83 -19.35 -19.15
C THR A 211 6.68 -19.94 -19.94
N GLY A 212 5.44 -19.51 -19.63
CA GLY A 212 4.24 -19.95 -20.36
C GLY A 212 4.14 -19.38 -21.76
N HIS A 213 4.73 -18.21 -21.99
CA HIS A 213 4.73 -17.48 -23.25
C HIS A 213 6.16 -17.01 -23.55
N ARG A 214 6.41 -16.60 -24.78
CA ARG A 214 7.69 -16.02 -25.18
C ARG A 214 7.82 -14.61 -24.55
N PRO A 215 8.83 -14.36 -23.71
CA PRO A 215 9.03 -13.03 -23.15
C PRO A 215 9.38 -12.01 -24.25
N ALA A 216 8.72 -10.85 -24.17
CA ALA A 216 9.08 -9.68 -24.98
C ALA A 216 10.28 -8.94 -24.36
N PHE A 217 10.39 -8.97 -23.02
CA PHE A 217 11.43 -8.25 -22.30
C PHE A 217 11.70 -8.90 -20.93
N LEU A 218 12.96 -8.89 -20.52
CA LEU A 218 13.40 -9.19 -19.17
C LEU A 218 14.29 -8.05 -18.66
N SER A 219 13.89 -7.44 -17.54
CA SER A 219 14.65 -6.35 -16.92
C SER A 219 16.07 -6.80 -16.53
N PRO A 220 17.06 -5.89 -16.53
CA PRO A 220 18.41 -6.16 -16.01
C PRO A 220 18.35 -6.79 -14.61
N ALA A 221 19.38 -7.57 -14.27
CA ALA A 221 19.41 -8.35 -13.03
C ALA A 221 19.34 -7.45 -11.76
N ASP A 222 19.86 -6.25 -11.83
CA ASP A 222 19.95 -5.25 -10.75
C ASP A 222 18.84 -4.20 -10.77
N ALA A 223 17.89 -4.28 -11.71
CA ALA A 223 16.80 -3.32 -11.82
C ALA A 223 15.95 -3.27 -10.52
N PRO A 224 15.63 -2.08 -9.98
CA PRO A 224 14.92 -1.95 -8.70
C PRO A 224 13.58 -2.68 -8.65
N ALA A 225 12.80 -2.63 -9.73
CA ALA A 225 11.51 -3.31 -9.88
C ALA A 225 11.60 -4.28 -11.06
N ARG A 226 12.42 -5.33 -10.90
CA ARG A 226 12.71 -6.29 -11.97
C ARG A 226 11.47 -7.08 -12.37
N THR A 227 11.16 -7.10 -13.66
CA THR A 227 10.04 -7.85 -14.22
C THR A 227 10.45 -8.61 -15.47
N ILE A 228 9.69 -9.66 -15.77
CA ILE A 228 9.59 -10.26 -17.10
C ILE A 228 8.29 -9.80 -17.72
N ALA A 229 8.33 -9.39 -18.99
CA ALA A 229 7.16 -8.86 -19.69
C ALA A 229 6.80 -9.72 -20.90
N PHE A 230 5.48 -9.83 -21.15
CA PHE A 230 4.90 -10.49 -22.30
C PHE A 230 4.01 -9.47 -23.01
N GLN A 231 4.16 -9.36 -24.32
CA GLN A 231 3.35 -8.49 -25.16
C GLN A 231 2.73 -9.34 -26.27
N GLU A 232 1.42 -9.48 -26.25
CA GLU A 232 0.68 -10.37 -27.14
C GLU A 232 -0.71 -9.83 -27.46
N THR A 233 -1.30 -10.39 -28.53
CA THR A 233 -2.68 -10.16 -28.94
C THR A 233 -3.41 -11.51 -28.90
N PRO A 234 -3.81 -11.98 -27.69
CA PRO A 234 -4.32 -13.34 -27.53
C PRO A 234 -5.73 -13.49 -28.11
N ALA A 235 -5.98 -14.62 -28.76
CA ALA A 235 -7.32 -15.02 -29.20
C ALA A 235 -8.11 -15.70 -28.06
N GLU A 236 -7.41 -16.35 -27.14
CA GLU A 236 -7.98 -17.06 -25.98
C GLU A 236 -7.36 -16.52 -24.68
N ASN A 237 -8.14 -16.58 -23.59
CA ASN A 237 -7.70 -16.14 -22.28
C ASN A 237 -6.81 -17.21 -21.64
N ASP A 238 -5.51 -17.07 -21.77
CA ASP A 238 -4.52 -17.99 -21.22
C ASP A 238 -3.79 -17.37 -20.00
N THR A 239 -3.02 -18.18 -19.30
CA THR A 239 -2.24 -17.79 -18.11
C THR A 239 -0.83 -17.45 -18.51
N PHE A 240 -0.42 -16.22 -18.28
CA PHE A 240 0.97 -15.79 -18.36
C PHE A 240 1.68 -16.23 -17.09
N TRP A 241 2.77 -16.96 -17.20
CA TRP A 241 3.51 -17.43 -16.03
C TRP A 241 5.02 -17.47 -16.28
N VAL A 242 5.76 -17.37 -15.18
CA VAL A 242 7.22 -17.55 -15.13
C VAL A 242 7.56 -18.50 -13.98
N GLU A 243 8.51 -19.38 -14.22
CA GLU A 243 9.09 -20.29 -13.24
C GLU A 243 10.57 -19.97 -13.06
N TYR A 244 10.98 -19.77 -11.82
CA TYR A 244 12.34 -19.40 -11.48
C TYR A 244 12.78 -19.97 -10.13
N GLU A 245 14.09 -20.00 -9.94
CA GLU A 245 14.68 -20.30 -8.63
C GLU A 245 15.75 -19.30 -8.28
N TYR A 246 16.01 -19.16 -7.00
CA TYR A 246 17.07 -18.32 -6.47
C TYR A 246 17.50 -18.75 -5.07
N ASP A 247 18.70 -18.33 -4.65
CA ASP A 247 19.16 -18.46 -3.28
C ASP A 247 18.79 -17.19 -2.50
N SER A 248 18.11 -17.36 -1.35
CA SER A 248 17.85 -16.31 -0.36
C SER A 248 18.82 -16.52 0.80
N ILE A 249 19.67 -15.52 1.06
CA ILE A 249 20.69 -15.54 2.11
C ILE A 249 20.37 -14.41 3.08
N VAL A 250 20.03 -14.75 4.32
CA VAL A 250 19.78 -13.78 5.38
C VAL A 250 20.90 -13.87 6.39
N ASN A 251 21.61 -12.76 6.59
CA ASN A 251 22.66 -12.66 7.60
C ASN A 251 22.12 -11.97 8.83
N TYR A 252 22.50 -12.46 10.02
CA TYR A 252 22.29 -11.74 11.27
C TYR A 252 23.29 -10.58 11.35
N VAL A 253 22.76 -9.39 11.52
CA VAL A 253 23.57 -8.19 11.71
C VAL A 253 23.07 -7.48 12.96
N GLU A 254 23.93 -7.31 13.95
CA GLU A 254 23.64 -6.47 15.10
C GLU A 254 23.98 -5.02 14.75
N PRO A 255 23.00 -4.12 14.73
CA PRO A 255 23.25 -2.73 14.37
C PRO A 255 24.23 -2.07 15.37
N ASN A 256 25.32 -1.51 14.87
CA ASN A 256 26.26 -0.77 15.70
C ASN A 256 26.36 0.69 15.24
N PRO A 257 25.85 1.66 16.04
CA PRO A 257 25.89 3.08 15.70
C PRO A 257 27.31 3.64 15.53
N ASP A 258 28.29 3.08 16.19
CA ASP A 258 29.68 3.55 16.12
C ASP A 258 30.36 3.22 14.77
N LEU A 259 29.80 2.27 14.02
CA LEU A 259 30.29 1.87 12.70
C LEU A 259 29.59 2.58 11.53
N VAL A 260 28.70 3.51 11.80
CA VAL A 260 27.99 4.24 10.77
C VAL A 260 28.92 5.25 10.10
N SER A 261 28.93 5.23 8.75
CA SER A 261 29.68 6.22 7.96
C SER A 261 29.18 7.63 8.19
N ASP A 262 30.10 8.59 8.32
CA ASP A 262 29.77 10.02 8.38
C ASP A 262 29.22 10.56 7.05
N SER A 263 29.47 9.83 5.95
CA SER A 263 28.97 10.16 4.62
C SER A 263 27.79 9.25 4.26
N LEU A 264 26.59 9.81 4.24
CA LEU A 264 25.41 9.11 3.72
C LEU A 264 25.32 9.28 2.20
N PRO A 265 24.73 8.30 1.49
CA PRO A 265 24.39 8.47 0.09
C PRO A 265 23.45 9.67 -0.12
N ASP A 266 23.55 10.33 -1.26
CA ASP A 266 22.73 11.50 -1.63
C ASP A 266 21.46 11.15 -2.44
N PHE A 267 21.24 9.88 -2.73
CA PHE A 267 20.05 9.39 -3.41
C PHE A 267 18.94 8.98 -2.43
N ASP A 268 17.70 8.91 -2.89
CA ASP A 268 16.53 8.49 -2.12
C ASP A 268 16.29 9.29 -0.82
N THR A 269 16.64 10.59 -0.81
CA THR A 269 16.46 11.51 0.31
C THR A 269 15.39 12.58 0.05
N GLY A 270 14.97 12.74 -1.20
CA GLY A 270 13.97 13.74 -1.62
C GLY A 270 12.53 13.26 -1.55
N GLN A 271 11.60 14.18 -1.79
CA GLN A 271 10.19 13.86 -1.99
C GLN A 271 9.98 13.06 -3.27
N GLN A 272 8.97 12.20 -3.27
CA GLN A 272 8.50 11.45 -4.43
C GLN A 272 6.98 11.46 -4.43
N LEU A 273 6.41 12.45 -5.11
CA LEU A 273 4.96 12.64 -5.18
C LEU A 273 4.26 11.47 -5.90
N PRO A 274 3.02 11.15 -5.52
CA PRO A 274 2.20 11.82 -4.50
C PRO A 274 2.42 11.33 -3.06
N HIS A 275 3.05 10.18 -2.83
CA HIS A 275 2.97 9.46 -1.56
C HIS A 275 4.15 9.71 -0.59
N ILE A 276 5.29 10.19 -1.07
CA ILE A 276 6.40 10.60 -0.21
C ILE A 276 6.46 12.13 -0.22
N ARG A 277 5.65 12.76 0.63
CA ARG A 277 5.53 14.21 0.77
C ARG A 277 6.06 14.66 2.11
N PHE A 278 6.79 15.76 2.11
CA PHE A 278 7.31 16.37 3.35
C PHE A 278 6.34 17.44 3.85
N THR A 279 5.17 17.01 4.31
CA THR A 279 4.15 17.92 4.84
C THR A 279 4.62 18.60 6.12
N PRO A 280 4.07 19.75 6.50
CA PRO A 280 4.39 20.40 7.77
C PRO A 280 4.16 19.47 8.98
N CYS A 281 3.07 18.68 8.97
CA CYS A 281 2.75 17.72 10.01
C CYS A 281 3.87 16.67 10.15
N LEU A 282 4.27 16.01 9.06
CA LEU A 282 5.31 14.98 9.05
C LEU A 282 6.69 15.55 9.43
N ARG A 283 7.02 16.79 9.03
CA ARG A 283 8.27 17.46 9.45
C ARG A 283 8.30 17.68 10.95
N VAL A 284 7.22 18.20 11.54
CA VAL A 284 7.12 18.43 12.98
C VAL A 284 7.20 17.10 13.73
N LEU A 285 6.41 16.10 13.33
CA LEU A 285 6.43 14.77 13.94
C LEU A 285 7.82 14.14 13.88
N THR A 286 8.47 14.16 12.72
CA THR A 286 9.82 13.60 12.57
C THR A 286 10.80 14.31 13.50
N SER A 287 10.76 15.63 13.57
CA SER A 287 11.63 16.41 14.46
C SER A 287 11.40 16.05 15.95
N GLN A 288 10.15 15.83 16.36
CA GLN A 288 9.81 15.39 17.70
C GLN A 288 10.34 14.00 18.01
N VAL A 289 10.20 13.05 17.07
CA VAL A 289 10.64 11.65 17.24
C VAL A 289 12.16 11.54 17.30
N VAL A 290 12.87 12.17 16.36
CA VAL A 290 14.34 12.05 16.31
C VAL A 290 15.03 12.94 17.34
N GLY A 291 14.41 14.06 17.71
CA GLY A 291 14.97 15.03 18.66
C GLY A 291 16.27 15.67 18.14
N ARG A 292 17.28 15.72 19.00
CA ARG A 292 18.62 16.25 18.69
C ARG A 292 19.63 15.19 18.25
N GLU A 293 19.16 13.97 17.99
CA GLU A 293 20.03 12.88 17.58
C GLU A 293 20.68 13.17 16.22
N SER A 294 21.97 12.93 16.08
CA SER A 294 22.73 13.12 14.84
C SER A 294 23.03 11.83 14.12
N ASN A 295 23.17 10.72 14.85
CA ASN A 295 23.50 9.43 14.24
C ASN A 295 22.33 8.89 13.43
N PRO A 296 22.50 8.61 12.13
CA PRO A 296 21.40 8.21 11.25
C PRO A 296 20.80 6.85 11.62
N LEU A 297 21.60 5.91 12.14
CA LEU A 297 21.11 4.60 12.58
C LEU A 297 20.23 4.73 13.82
N ILE A 298 20.62 5.56 14.78
CA ILE A 298 19.81 5.83 15.98
C ILE A 298 18.53 6.58 15.61
N ARG A 299 18.59 7.55 14.68
CA ARG A 299 17.39 8.21 14.14
C ARG A 299 16.43 7.22 13.51
N ALA A 300 16.94 6.34 12.65
CA ALA A 300 16.13 5.30 12.02
C ALA A 300 15.50 4.37 13.06
N GLY A 301 16.27 3.98 14.11
CA GLY A 301 15.79 3.20 15.24
C GLY A 301 14.64 3.88 15.99
N LYS A 302 14.76 5.19 16.30
CA LYS A 302 13.69 5.97 16.96
C LYS A 302 12.41 6.06 16.07
N ILE A 303 12.56 6.25 14.76
CA ILE A 303 11.43 6.25 13.84
C ILE A 303 10.75 4.87 13.79
N TYR A 304 11.54 3.80 13.74
CA TYR A 304 11.04 2.43 13.79
C TYR A 304 10.29 2.14 15.09
N GLU A 305 10.87 2.49 16.23
CA GLU A 305 10.25 2.32 17.54
C GLU A 305 8.94 3.12 17.66
N PHE A 306 8.93 4.36 17.17
CA PHE A 306 7.72 5.18 17.12
C PHE A 306 6.61 4.47 16.32
N ILE A 307 6.90 3.97 15.12
CA ILE A 307 5.90 3.31 14.29
C ILE A 307 5.42 2.02 14.95
N THR A 308 6.33 1.17 15.41
CA THR A 308 5.97 -0.14 15.98
C THR A 308 5.27 -0.06 17.33
N SER A 309 5.42 1.05 18.07
CA SER A 309 4.78 1.25 19.38
C SER A 309 3.55 2.16 19.34
N GLN A 310 3.43 3.06 18.33
CA GLN A 310 2.39 4.09 18.29
C GLN A 310 1.42 3.95 17.11
N VAL A 311 1.69 3.03 16.19
CA VAL A 311 0.80 2.75 15.05
C VAL A 311 0.23 1.35 15.19
N THR A 312 -1.09 1.27 15.27
CA THR A 312 -1.80 0.00 15.31
C THR A 312 -1.93 -0.59 13.90
N TYR A 313 -1.73 -1.90 13.76
CA TYR A 313 -1.99 -2.56 12.50
C TYR A 313 -3.48 -2.50 12.17
N SER A 314 -3.80 -2.10 10.95
CA SER A 314 -5.16 -2.10 10.41
C SER A 314 -5.09 -2.41 8.93
N TYR A 315 -5.99 -3.25 8.43
CA TYR A 315 -6.22 -3.29 7.00
C TYR A 315 -6.67 -1.92 6.52
N MET A 316 -6.20 -1.52 5.35
CA MET A 316 -6.46 -0.18 4.81
C MET A 316 -7.36 -0.28 3.57
N PRO A 317 -8.14 0.77 3.26
CA PRO A 317 -8.78 0.88 1.96
C PRO A 317 -7.74 0.94 0.85
N GLU A 318 -8.16 0.76 -0.38
CA GLU A 318 -7.27 0.88 -1.54
C GLU A 318 -6.43 2.16 -1.44
N TYR A 319 -5.11 2.06 -1.58
CA TYR A 319 -4.17 3.20 -1.39
C TYR A 319 -4.48 4.38 -2.30
N PHE A 320 -5.10 4.10 -3.43
CA PHE A 320 -5.62 5.11 -4.34
C PHE A 320 -6.65 6.06 -3.69
N LEU A 321 -7.32 5.64 -2.61
CA LEU A 321 -8.29 6.45 -1.88
C LEU A 321 -7.66 7.35 -0.80
N LEU A 322 -6.38 7.20 -0.54
CA LEU A 322 -5.65 8.04 0.42
C LEU A 322 -4.96 9.20 -0.31
N ASP A 323 -5.18 10.42 0.14
CA ASP A 323 -4.55 11.62 -0.45
C ASP A 323 -3.05 11.68 -0.17
N ASP A 324 -2.67 11.34 1.06
CA ASP A 324 -1.29 11.23 1.53
C ASP A 324 -1.21 10.05 2.48
N ILE A 325 -0.60 8.95 2.00
CA ILE A 325 -0.56 7.69 2.75
C ILE A 325 0.24 7.86 4.06
N ALA A 326 1.40 8.53 3.99
CA ALA A 326 2.26 8.70 5.15
C ALA A 326 1.62 9.61 6.22
N GLU A 327 1.02 10.73 5.80
CA GLU A 327 0.36 11.64 6.73
C GLU A 327 -0.91 11.02 7.33
N SER A 328 -1.69 10.30 6.53
CA SER A 328 -2.86 9.55 7.01
C SER A 328 -2.47 8.55 8.10
N CYS A 329 -1.39 7.79 7.91
CA CYS A 329 -0.85 6.89 8.92
C CYS A 329 -0.40 7.63 10.19
N ALA A 330 0.32 8.74 10.03
CA ALA A 330 0.83 9.52 11.14
C ALA A 330 -0.28 10.13 12.01
N VAL A 331 -1.35 10.61 11.37
CA VAL A 331 -2.49 11.25 12.04
C VAL A 331 -3.40 10.22 12.70
N ASN A 332 -3.79 9.19 11.94
CA ASN A 332 -4.77 8.20 12.41
C ASN A 332 -4.15 7.10 13.28
N ARG A 333 -2.82 7.02 13.36
CA ARG A 333 -2.10 5.96 14.09
C ARG A 333 -2.50 4.54 13.69
N LYS A 334 -2.88 4.37 12.43
CA LYS A 334 -3.31 3.11 11.84
C LYS A 334 -2.66 2.88 10.50
N GLY A 335 -2.35 1.64 10.18
CA GLY A 335 -1.83 1.29 8.87
C GLY A 335 -1.50 -0.18 8.74
N ASP A 336 -1.64 -0.70 7.51
CA ASP A 336 -1.07 -1.99 7.14
C ASP A 336 0.44 -1.88 6.90
N CYS A 337 1.07 -2.99 6.50
CA CYS A 337 2.52 -3.04 6.29
C CYS A 337 3.01 -2.01 5.27
N GLY A 338 2.26 -1.76 4.19
CA GLY A 338 2.65 -0.80 3.15
C GLY A 338 2.50 0.64 3.61
N VAL A 339 1.42 0.96 4.29
CA VAL A 339 1.16 2.28 4.85
C VAL A 339 2.20 2.64 5.92
N GLN A 340 2.52 1.71 6.81
CA GLN A 340 3.58 1.90 7.81
C GLN A 340 4.97 2.04 7.18
N ALA A 341 5.26 1.26 6.13
CA ALA A 341 6.51 1.38 5.39
C ALA A 341 6.67 2.75 4.70
N LEU A 342 5.59 3.29 4.11
CA LEU A 342 5.62 4.63 3.51
C LEU A 342 5.81 5.74 4.56
N LEU A 343 5.21 5.61 5.74
CA LEU A 343 5.48 6.52 6.86
C LEU A 343 6.96 6.45 7.28
N PHE A 344 7.51 5.23 7.44
CA PHE A 344 8.92 5.04 7.79
C PHE A 344 9.85 5.68 6.75
N ILE A 345 9.63 5.40 5.46
CA ILE A 345 10.42 5.97 4.36
C ILE A 345 10.36 7.50 4.38
N THR A 346 9.16 8.06 4.53
CA THR A 346 8.97 9.51 4.51
C THR A 346 9.67 10.19 5.69
N MET A 347 9.51 9.66 6.90
CA MET A 347 10.19 10.18 8.09
C MET A 347 11.72 10.03 8.00
N CYS A 348 12.23 8.91 7.49
CA CYS A 348 13.66 8.73 7.24
C CYS A 348 14.19 9.78 6.26
N ARG A 349 13.53 9.99 5.13
CA ARG A 349 13.93 11.01 4.14
C ARG A 349 13.88 12.43 4.71
N ILE A 350 12.87 12.77 5.51
CA ILE A 350 12.80 14.06 6.23
C ILE A 350 13.99 14.22 7.20
N ALA A 351 14.42 13.14 7.83
CA ALA A 351 15.59 13.10 8.71
C ALA A 351 16.93 13.05 7.96
N GLY A 352 16.94 13.12 6.62
CA GLY A 352 18.14 13.03 5.78
C GLY A 352 18.69 11.62 5.62
N ILE A 353 17.93 10.59 5.93
CA ILE A 353 18.33 9.19 5.81
C ILE A 353 17.79 8.65 4.49
N PRO A 354 18.66 8.12 3.58
CA PRO A 354 18.21 7.51 2.34
C PRO A 354 17.30 6.31 2.60
N ALA A 355 16.12 6.33 2.00
CA ALA A 355 15.14 5.26 2.16
C ALA A 355 14.29 5.09 0.91
N ARG A 356 14.03 3.85 0.51
CA ARG A 356 13.21 3.55 -0.66
C ARG A 356 12.30 2.35 -0.43
N TRP A 357 11.25 2.30 -1.22
CA TRP A 357 10.35 1.16 -1.27
C TRP A 357 11.02 -0.05 -1.90
N GLN A 358 10.81 -1.21 -1.30
CA GLN A 358 11.16 -2.50 -1.88
C GLN A 358 9.96 -3.44 -1.76
N SER A 359 9.39 -3.83 -2.90
CA SER A 359 8.35 -4.86 -2.96
C SER A 359 8.98 -6.25 -2.97
N GLY A 360 8.24 -7.22 -2.48
CA GLY A 360 8.62 -8.62 -2.50
C GLY A 360 7.40 -9.55 -2.54
N LEU A 361 7.66 -10.82 -2.80
CA LEU A 361 6.65 -11.87 -2.68
C LEU A 361 6.79 -12.53 -1.31
N SER A 362 5.66 -12.73 -0.63
CA SER A 362 5.62 -13.54 0.59
C SER A 362 5.62 -15.02 0.19
N VAL A 363 6.64 -15.73 0.62
CA VAL A 363 6.75 -17.17 0.43
C VAL A 363 6.69 -17.83 1.81
N THR A 364 5.73 -18.73 2.00
CA THR A 364 5.66 -19.59 3.18
C THR A 364 6.22 -20.95 2.84
N PRO A 365 7.07 -21.52 3.70
CA PRO A 365 7.61 -22.88 3.51
C PRO A 365 6.54 -23.94 3.45
#